data_4a5ee964164c8cd2476cea7ea4e1569d
#
_entry.id   4a5ee964164c8cd2476cea7ea4e1569d
#
_cell.length_a   1.000
_cell.length_b   1.000
_cell.length_c   1.000
_cell.angle_alpha   90.00
_cell.angle_beta   90.00
_cell.angle_gamma   90.00
#
_symmetry.space_group_name_H-M   'P 1'
#
loop_
_entity.id
_entity.type
_entity.pdbx_description
1 polymer ?
#
loop_
_entity_poly.entity_id
_entity_poly.type
_entity_poly.pdbx_seq_one_letter_code
_entity_poly.pdbx_strand_id
1 'polypeptide(L)'
;MRGKPVPAGEVERLRQDLEEFVRKQDDSAYLQALENSSLAQKLRADEVVFYWGEADVIYDLPEKIQHSLDKTEHHLSPRLVPYLKKIEEELVIFSPYFVPGKEGTAFLSDLARRGIRVRILTNSLASNDVPIVHAGYAKYRKDLLRAGVELFEMNKKLSPGERKEKKGPGGSSKASLHAKSFVFDRRQVFIGSLNLDARAVLHNTEIGVVFNQPEIAAAMSDWVDRNIETVAFRLELIDPEKGSEKILWHGWMDGERKTFDVDPYTGFWQRLGIGFLGLLPIDSQL
;
A
#
# COMPACT_ATOMS: atom_id res chain seq x y z
N MET A 1 -15.93 -19.26 23.58
CA MET A 1 -15.25 -19.63 24.86
C MET A 1 -15.40 -18.45 25.83
N ARG A 2 -16.06 -18.60 26.96
CA ARG A 2 -16.04 -17.57 28.01
C ARG A 2 -14.69 -17.68 28.72
N GLY A 3 -13.86 -16.63 28.65
CA GLY A 3 -12.62 -16.56 29.40
C GLY A 3 -12.86 -16.65 30.90
N LYS A 4 -11.89 -17.16 31.65
CA LYS A 4 -11.94 -17.16 33.12
C LYS A 4 -12.02 -15.72 33.63
N PRO A 5 -12.80 -15.42 34.66
CA PRO A 5 -12.83 -14.08 35.25
C PRO A 5 -11.43 -13.72 35.75
N VAL A 6 -10.97 -12.52 35.34
CA VAL A 6 -9.70 -11.97 35.83
C VAL A 6 -9.90 -11.45 37.26
N PRO A 7 -9.03 -11.76 38.22
CA PRO A 7 -9.13 -11.24 39.57
C PRO A 7 -9.07 -9.71 39.60
N ALA A 8 -9.90 -9.05 40.40
CA ALA A 8 -9.98 -7.59 40.47
C ALA A 8 -8.62 -6.90 40.74
N GLY A 9 -7.78 -7.51 41.59
CA GLY A 9 -6.44 -6.99 41.88
C GLY A 9 -5.46 -7.07 40.70
N GLU A 10 -5.67 -8.00 39.77
CA GLU A 10 -4.86 -8.12 38.54
C GLU A 10 -5.27 -7.04 37.51
N VAL A 11 -6.55 -6.75 37.40
CA VAL A 11 -7.07 -5.67 36.56
C VAL A 11 -6.51 -4.32 37.00
N GLU A 12 -6.51 -4.06 38.33
CA GLU A 12 -5.99 -2.81 38.88
C GLU A 12 -4.48 -2.66 38.68
N ARG A 13 -3.73 -3.75 38.83
CA ARG A 13 -2.28 -3.74 38.53
C ARG A 13 -2.02 -3.45 37.03
N LEU A 14 -2.75 -4.10 36.13
CA LEU A 14 -2.64 -3.84 34.68
C LEU A 14 -2.99 -2.38 34.33
N ARG A 15 -3.98 -1.79 35.02
CA ARG A 15 -4.31 -0.37 34.84
C ARG A 15 -3.16 0.52 35.27
N GLN A 16 -2.57 0.29 36.45
CA GLN A 16 -1.44 1.07 36.94
C GLN A 16 -0.22 0.92 36.05
N ASP A 17 0.10 -0.31 35.59
CA ASP A 17 1.19 -0.55 34.66
C ASP A 17 0.99 0.19 33.32
N LEU A 18 -0.26 0.23 32.82
CA LEU A 18 -0.61 0.95 31.60
C LEU A 18 -0.50 2.48 31.79
N GLU A 19 -0.99 3.01 32.90
CA GLU A 19 -0.87 4.44 33.24
C GLU A 19 0.59 4.89 33.39
N GLU A 20 1.42 4.03 34.00
CA GLU A 20 2.87 4.28 34.09
C GLU A 20 3.54 4.20 32.71
N PHE A 21 3.15 3.22 31.87
CA PHE A 21 3.63 3.13 30.50
C PHE A 21 3.28 4.38 29.69
N VAL A 22 2.03 4.85 29.75
CA VAL A 22 1.58 6.08 29.07
C VAL A 22 2.39 7.27 29.52
N ARG A 23 2.54 7.48 30.84
CA ARG A 23 3.37 8.59 31.37
C ARG A 23 4.83 8.58 30.89
N LYS A 24 5.41 7.39 30.74
CA LYS A 24 6.78 7.26 30.19
C LYS A 24 6.87 7.58 28.70
N GLN A 25 5.75 7.58 27.97
CA GLN A 25 5.72 7.92 26.57
C GLN A 25 5.44 9.42 26.29
N ASP A 26 4.98 10.18 27.28
CA ASP A 26 4.61 11.60 27.11
C ASP A 26 5.75 12.45 26.51
N ASP A 27 7.01 12.13 26.83
CA ASP A 27 8.21 12.78 26.30
C ASP A 27 8.79 12.07 25.05
N SER A 28 8.09 11.08 24.47
CA SER A 28 8.62 10.35 23.33
C SER A 28 8.73 11.25 22.09
N ALA A 29 9.82 11.13 21.34
CA ALA A 29 10.01 11.84 20.07
C ALA A 29 8.87 11.59 19.09
N TYR A 30 8.24 10.43 19.14
CA TYR A 30 7.09 10.08 18.32
C TYR A 30 5.85 10.92 18.67
N LEU A 31 5.49 11.02 19.95
CA LEU A 31 4.37 11.85 20.39
C LEU A 31 4.60 13.32 20.09
N GLN A 32 5.81 13.83 20.36
CA GLN A 32 6.17 15.19 20.01
C GLN A 32 6.06 15.45 18.51
N ALA A 33 6.51 14.53 17.66
CA ALA A 33 6.36 14.65 16.20
C ALA A 33 4.89 14.61 15.77
N LEU A 34 4.08 13.75 16.39
CA LEU A 34 2.65 13.67 16.13
C LEU A 34 1.94 14.97 16.52
N GLU A 35 2.21 15.47 17.71
CA GLU A 35 1.63 16.71 18.25
C GLU A 35 2.02 17.96 17.45
N ASN A 36 3.24 17.98 16.91
CA ASN A 36 3.75 19.06 16.08
C ASN A 36 3.44 18.86 14.59
N SER A 37 2.75 17.77 14.22
CA SER A 37 2.34 17.55 12.84
C SER A 37 1.37 18.64 12.36
N SER A 38 1.41 18.94 11.07
CA SER A 38 0.49 19.90 10.45
C SER A 38 -0.98 19.52 10.64
N LEU A 39 -1.28 18.21 10.66
CA LEU A 39 -2.63 17.71 10.91
C LEU A 39 -3.08 17.98 12.34
N ALA A 40 -2.24 17.69 13.35
CA ALA A 40 -2.57 17.97 14.74
C ALA A 40 -2.75 19.47 15.00
N GLN A 41 -1.93 20.31 14.39
CA GLN A 41 -2.08 21.78 14.48
C GLN A 41 -3.42 22.24 13.86
N LYS A 42 -3.78 21.75 12.68
CA LYS A 42 -5.06 22.05 12.03
C LYS A 42 -6.27 21.57 12.85
N LEU A 43 -6.17 20.37 13.45
CA LEU A 43 -7.22 19.86 14.35
C LEU A 43 -7.43 20.73 15.58
N ARG A 44 -6.35 21.20 16.21
CA ARG A 44 -6.42 22.11 17.37
C ARG A 44 -6.94 23.49 17.01
N ALA A 45 -6.65 23.97 15.80
CA ALA A 45 -7.11 25.25 15.29
C ALA A 45 -8.52 25.23 14.69
N ASP A 46 -9.18 24.06 14.64
CA ASP A 46 -10.45 23.85 13.94
C ASP A 46 -10.40 24.22 12.43
N GLU A 47 -9.22 24.02 11.84
CA GLU A 47 -8.94 24.36 10.43
C GLU A 47 -9.02 23.14 9.50
N VAL A 48 -9.48 21.98 10.02
CA VAL A 48 -9.65 20.78 9.19
C VAL A 48 -10.89 20.94 8.33
N VAL A 49 -10.68 20.92 7.03
CA VAL A 49 -11.78 20.94 6.08
C VAL A 49 -12.43 19.55 6.02
N PHE A 50 -13.71 19.48 6.32
CA PHE A 50 -14.51 18.28 6.15
C PHE A 50 -15.26 18.33 4.83
N TYR A 51 -15.21 17.22 4.11
CA TYR A 51 -15.93 17.06 2.85
C TYR A 51 -17.12 16.14 3.08
N TRP A 52 -18.27 16.53 2.58
CA TRP A 52 -19.51 15.76 2.70
C TRP A 52 -19.93 15.29 1.32
N GLY A 53 -20.34 14.04 1.21
CA GLY A 53 -20.75 13.45 -0.06
C GLY A 53 -21.42 12.10 0.14
N GLU A 54 -21.91 11.54 -0.95
CA GLU A 54 -22.42 10.17 -0.98
C GLU A 54 -21.30 9.17 -0.80
N ALA A 55 -21.59 8.12 -0.02
CA ALA A 55 -20.62 7.08 0.29
C ALA A 55 -21.29 5.71 0.28
N ASP A 56 -20.67 4.76 -0.41
CA ASP A 56 -21.08 3.37 -0.43
C ASP A 56 -20.14 2.54 0.44
N VAL A 57 -20.68 1.90 1.47
CA VAL A 57 -19.93 0.95 2.29
C VAL A 57 -19.98 -0.43 1.63
N ILE A 58 -18.83 -0.93 1.24
CA ILE A 58 -18.69 -2.27 0.63
C ILE A 58 -17.83 -3.15 1.53
N TYR A 59 -18.23 -4.39 1.75
CA TYR A 59 -17.57 -5.26 2.70
C TYR A 59 -17.79 -6.74 2.36
N ASP A 60 -16.89 -7.57 2.86
CA ASP A 60 -17.06 -9.02 2.88
C ASP A 60 -18.04 -9.42 3.98
N LEU A 61 -18.95 -10.34 3.68
CA LEU A 61 -19.79 -10.92 4.71
C LEU A 61 -18.99 -11.92 5.56
N PRO A 62 -19.31 -12.09 6.87
CA PRO A 62 -18.64 -13.08 7.72
C PRO A 62 -18.69 -14.51 7.16
N GLU A 63 -19.70 -14.83 6.39
CA GLU A 63 -19.91 -16.11 5.72
C GLU A 63 -18.84 -16.42 4.66
N LYS A 64 -18.12 -15.43 4.15
CA LYS A 64 -17.01 -15.60 3.20
C LYS A 64 -16.01 -16.66 3.66
N ILE A 65 -15.64 -16.65 4.96
CA ILE A 65 -14.67 -17.60 5.52
C ILE A 65 -15.25 -18.99 5.79
N GLN A 66 -16.57 -19.16 5.67
CA GLN A 66 -17.28 -20.42 5.94
C GLN A 66 -17.64 -21.18 4.68
N HIS A 67 -17.62 -20.50 3.52
CA HIS A 67 -18.00 -21.06 2.24
C HIS A 67 -16.80 -21.31 1.32
N SER A 68 -17.03 -22.08 0.26
CA SER A 68 -16.04 -22.28 -0.79
C SER A 68 -15.78 -20.98 -1.58
N LEU A 69 -14.56 -20.84 -2.09
CA LEU A 69 -14.05 -19.62 -2.74
C LEU A 69 -14.82 -19.21 -4.01
N ASP A 70 -15.61 -20.11 -4.58
CA ASP A 70 -16.46 -19.86 -5.74
C ASP A 70 -17.75 -19.11 -5.40
N LYS A 71 -18.14 -19.03 -4.12
CA LYS A 71 -19.31 -18.29 -3.67
C LYS A 71 -18.97 -16.80 -3.44
N THR A 72 -18.85 -16.09 -4.55
CA THR A 72 -18.39 -14.69 -4.55
C THR A 72 -19.45 -13.68 -4.08
N GLU A 73 -20.70 -14.08 -3.86
CA GLU A 73 -21.77 -13.22 -3.36
C GLU A 73 -21.49 -12.64 -1.97
N HIS A 74 -20.61 -13.29 -1.18
CA HIS A 74 -20.20 -12.85 0.15
C HIS A 74 -18.96 -11.96 0.12
N HIS A 75 -18.36 -11.75 -1.06
CA HIS A 75 -17.10 -11.03 -1.21
C HIS A 75 -17.30 -9.54 -1.48
N LEU A 76 -16.36 -8.71 -1.00
CA LEU A 76 -16.27 -7.29 -1.33
C LEU A 76 -15.97 -7.07 -2.82
N SER A 77 -15.09 -7.87 -3.40
CA SER A 77 -14.58 -7.68 -4.76
C SER A 77 -15.65 -7.55 -5.84
N PRO A 78 -16.72 -8.35 -5.88
CA PRO A 78 -17.81 -8.15 -6.85
C PRO A 78 -18.53 -6.80 -6.71
N ARG A 79 -18.55 -6.23 -5.50
CA ARG A 79 -19.17 -4.92 -5.24
C ARG A 79 -18.25 -3.77 -5.68
N LEU A 80 -16.94 -4.00 -5.77
CA LEU A 80 -15.96 -3.03 -6.27
C LEU A 80 -15.90 -3.02 -7.80
N VAL A 81 -16.16 -4.17 -8.45
CA VAL A 81 -16.09 -4.32 -9.91
C VAL A 81 -16.90 -3.28 -10.71
N PRO A 82 -18.13 -2.86 -10.32
CA PRO A 82 -18.87 -1.83 -11.05
C PRO A 82 -18.13 -0.49 -11.13
N TYR A 83 -17.37 -0.10 -10.11
CA TYR A 83 -16.54 1.12 -10.11
C TYR A 83 -15.36 0.95 -11.05
N LEU A 84 -14.66 -0.19 -10.99
CA LEU A 84 -13.52 -0.49 -11.85
C LEU A 84 -13.89 -0.52 -13.34
N LYS A 85 -15.08 -1.01 -13.68
CA LYS A 85 -15.58 -1.07 -15.08
C LYS A 85 -15.95 0.30 -15.66
N LYS A 86 -16.22 1.29 -14.81
CA LYS A 86 -16.61 2.65 -15.23
C LYS A 86 -15.42 3.59 -15.43
N ILE A 87 -14.20 3.14 -15.19
CA ILE A 87 -13.00 3.97 -15.34
C ILE A 87 -12.79 4.31 -16.81
N GLU A 88 -12.64 5.60 -17.09
CA GLU A 88 -12.48 6.16 -18.44
C GLU A 88 -11.17 6.92 -18.64
N GLU A 89 -10.62 7.55 -17.58
CA GLU A 89 -9.48 8.46 -17.69
C GLU A 89 -8.28 8.00 -16.86
N GLU A 90 -8.50 7.68 -15.56
CA GLU A 90 -7.40 7.46 -14.63
C GLU A 90 -7.76 6.46 -13.52
N LEU A 91 -6.80 5.60 -13.19
CA LEU A 91 -6.81 4.75 -12.00
C LEU A 91 -5.51 4.96 -11.21
N VAL A 92 -5.62 5.44 -9.97
CA VAL A 92 -4.50 5.47 -9.03
C VAL A 92 -4.73 4.44 -7.94
N ILE A 93 -3.72 3.62 -7.67
CA ILE A 93 -3.77 2.55 -6.67
C ILE A 93 -2.66 2.77 -5.65
N PHE A 94 -3.02 2.80 -4.37
CA PHE A 94 -2.11 2.67 -3.24
C PHE A 94 -2.38 1.33 -2.57
N SER A 95 -1.45 0.39 -2.67
CA SER A 95 -1.58 -0.92 -2.05
C SER A 95 -0.23 -1.40 -1.53
N PRO A 96 -0.06 -1.60 -0.21
CA PRO A 96 1.20 -2.05 0.37
C PRO A 96 1.59 -3.45 -0.09
N TYR A 97 0.61 -4.32 -0.26
CA TYR A 97 0.73 -5.65 -0.84
C TYR A 97 -0.03 -5.65 -2.16
N PHE A 98 0.72 -5.80 -3.24
CA PHE A 98 0.20 -5.77 -4.59
C PHE A 98 0.66 -7.01 -5.35
N VAL A 99 -0.20 -8.00 -5.42
CA VAL A 99 0.02 -9.25 -6.18
C VAL A 99 -1.20 -9.47 -7.07
N PRO A 100 -1.24 -8.80 -8.24
CA PRO A 100 -2.46 -8.76 -9.08
C PRO A 100 -2.85 -10.11 -9.68
N GLY A 101 -1.94 -11.07 -9.68
CA GLY A 101 -2.14 -12.33 -10.37
C GLY A 101 -2.29 -12.15 -11.88
N LYS A 102 -2.61 -13.21 -12.59
CA LYS A 102 -2.80 -13.16 -14.05
C LYS A 102 -4.00 -12.32 -14.46
N GLU A 103 -5.13 -12.46 -13.77
CA GLU A 103 -6.38 -11.76 -14.08
C GLU A 103 -6.28 -10.26 -13.79
N GLY A 104 -5.76 -9.88 -12.61
CA GLY A 104 -5.55 -8.47 -12.29
C GLY A 104 -4.53 -7.81 -13.20
N THR A 105 -3.45 -8.52 -13.57
CA THR A 105 -2.46 -8.03 -14.55
C THR A 105 -3.11 -7.81 -15.91
N ALA A 106 -3.93 -8.75 -16.38
CA ALA A 106 -4.65 -8.64 -17.65
C ALA A 106 -5.63 -7.45 -17.63
N PHE A 107 -6.38 -7.27 -16.55
CA PHE A 107 -7.32 -6.17 -16.37
C PHE A 107 -6.60 -4.80 -16.37
N LEU A 108 -5.56 -4.62 -15.56
CA LEU A 108 -4.80 -3.36 -15.49
C LEU A 108 -4.10 -3.04 -16.81
N SER A 109 -3.57 -4.07 -17.47
CA SER A 109 -2.95 -3.94 -18.80
C SER A 109 -3.96 -3.55 -19.87
N ASP A 110 -5.20 -4.06 -19.80
CA ASP A 110 -6.27 -3.67 -20.72
C ASP A 110 -6.66 -2.21 -20.55
N LEU A 111 -6.82 -1.74 -19.30
CA LEU A 111 -7.08 -0.33 -19.02
C LEU A 111 -6.00 0.56 -19.65
N ALA A 112 -4.71 0.24 -19.41
CA ALA A 112 -3.60 1.02 -19.96
C ALA A 112 -3.57 1.03 -21.48
N ARG A 113 -3.82 -0.11 -22.15
CA ARG A 113 -3.90 -0.20 -23.62
C ARG A 113 -5.06 0.60 -24.22
N ARG A 114 -6.13 0.78 -23.46
CA ARG A 114 -7.27 1.62 -23.83
C ARG A 114 -7.00 3.11 -23.67
N GLY A 115 -5.80 3.48 -23.20
CA GLY A 115 -5.39 4.86 -22.98
C GLY A 115 -5.74 5.41 -21.59
N ILE A 116 -6.26 4.59 -20.70
CA ILE A 116 -6.52 4.97 -19.30
C ILE A 116 -5.17 5.03 -18.56
N ARG A 117 -4.91 6.11 -17.87
CA ARG A 117 -3.68 6.26 -17.08
C ARG A 117 -3.75 5.44 -15.80
N VAL A 118 -3.01 4.34 -15.72
CA VAL A 118 -2.96 3.46 -14.55
C VAL A 118 -1.67 3.68 -13.79
N ARG A 119 -1.77 4.11 -12.53
CA ARG A 119 -0.63 4.37 -11.63
C ARG A 119 -0.74 3.56 -10.35
N ILE A 120 0.33 2.89 -9.97
CA ILE A 120 0.34 2.00 -8.81
C ILE A 120 1.53 2.33 -7.91
N LEU A 121 1.26 2.68 -6.66
CA LEU A 121 2.26 2.80 -5.60
C LEU A 121 2.17 1.59 -4.67
N THR A 122 3.26 0.85 -4.56
CA THR A 122 3.40 -0.29 -3.67
C THR A 122 4.71 -0.26 -2.89
N ASN A 123 4.93 -1.20 -1.99
CA ASN A 123 6.20 -1.32 -1.28
C ASN A 123 7.30 -1.90 -2.18
N SER A 124 8.48 -1.29 -2.14
CA SER A 124 9.71 -1.88 -2.71
C SER A 124 10.15 -3.11 -1.92
N LEU A 125 11.04 -3.90 -2.47
CA LEU A 125 11.66 -5.02 -1.74
C LEU A 125 12.31 -4.59 -0.41
N ALA A 126 12.86 -3.38 -0.36
CA ALA A 126 13.51 -2.87 0.84
C ALA A 126 12.53 -2.33 1.89
N SER A 127 11.33 -1.89 1.50
CA SER A 127 10.28 -1.35 2.37
C SER A 127 9.20 -2.38 2.75
N ASN A 128 9.17 -3.52 2.05
CA ASN A 128 8.23 -4.60 2.31
C ASN A 128 8.66 -5.42 3.55
N ASP A 129 7.72 -5.70 4.44
CA ASP A 129 7.91 -6.53 5.63
C ASP A 129 7.65 -8.03 5.36
N VAL A 130 7.00 -8.36 4.23
CA VAL A 130 6.66 -9.73 3.81
C VAL A 130 7.33 -10.07 2.47
N PRO A 131 8.57 -10.60 2.47
CA PRO A 131 9.34 -10.84 1.24
C PRO A 131 8.64 -11.69 0.19
N ILE A 132 7.83 -12.66 0.61
CA ILE A 132 7.11 -13.56 -0.30
C ILE A 132 6.04 -12.82 -1.11
N VAL A 133 5.39 -11.79 -0.54
CA VAL A 133 4.45 -10.92 -1.25
C VAL A 133 5.17 -10.15 -2.35
N HIS A 134 6.36 -9.61 -2.03
CA HIS A 134 7.16 -8.94 -3.06
C HIS A 134 7.60 -9.88 -4.19
N ALA A 135 7.93 -11.14 -3.88
CA ALA A 135 8.25 -12.15 -4.88
C ALA A 135 7.05 -12.43 -5.81
N GLY A 136 5.84 -12.50 -5.25
CA GLY A 136 4.60 -12.61 -6.03
C GLY A 136 4.39 -11.42 -6.97
N TYR A 137 4.56 -10.20 -6.47
CA TYR A 137 4.45 -8.97 -7.27
C TYR A 137 5.50 -8.90 -8.38
N ALA A 138 6.75 -9.22 -8.08
CA ALA A 138 7.88 -9.09 -9.01
C ALA A 138 7.68 -9.86 -10.32
N LYS A 139 6.89 -10.94 -10.32
CA LYS A 139 6.56 -11.73 -11.52
C LYS A 139 5.82 -10.90 -12.57
N TYR A 140 4.99 -9.95 -12.13
CA TYR A 140 4.07 -9.20 -12.99
C TYR A 140 4.58 -7.82 -13.40
N ARG A 141 5.69 -7.34 -12.82
CA ARG A 141 6.25 -6.00 -13.10
C ARG A 141 6.44 -5.72 -14.59
N LYS A 142 7.12 -6.66 -15.29
CA LYS A 142 7.43 -6.47 -16.71
C LYS A 142 6.19 -6.42 -17.59
N ASP A 143 5.22 -7.28 -17.33
CA ASP A 143 3.98 -7.33 -18.12
C ASP A 143 3.16 -6.05 -17.94
N LEU A 144 3.05 -5.54 -16.70
CA LEU A 144 2.39 -4.28 -16.40
C LEU A 144 3.10 -3.09 -17.07
N LEU A 145 4.42 -2.99 -16.93
CA LEU A 145 5.22 -1.92 -17.54
C LEU A 145 5.13 -1.95 -19.07
N ARG A 146 5.19 -3.14 -19.67
CA ARG A 146 5.04 -3.32 -21.14
C ARG A 146 3.68 -2.87 -21.64
N ALA A 147 2.65 -3.00 -20.83
CA ALA A 147 1.31 -2.53 -21.16
C ALA A 147 1.12 -1.03 -20.97
N GLY A 148 2.08 -0.31 -20.38
CA GLY A 148 2.00 1.12 -20.12
C GLY A 148 1.50 1.49 -18.70
N VAL A 149 1.39 0.52 -17.80
CA VAL A 149 1.09 0.81 -16.39
C VAL A 149 2.29 1.47 -15.74
N GLU A 150 2.08 2.60 -15.07
CA GLU A 150 3.10 3.33 -14.32
C GLU A 150 3.27 2.71 -12.92
N LEU A 151 4.42 2.09 -12.66
CA LEU A 151 4.73 1.46 -11.38
C LEU A 151 5.66 2.33 -10.55
N PHE A 152 5.31 2.49 -9.28
CA PHE A 152 6.10 3.20 -8.28
C PHE A 152 6.31 2.32 -7.05
N GLU A 153 7.55 2.21 -6.62
CA GLU A 153 7.93 1.45 -5.43
C GLU A 153 8.43 2.37 -4.33
N MET A 154 7.84 2.24 -3.14
CA MET A 154 8.11 3.10 -1.99
C MET A 154 9.60 3.19 -1.68
N ASN A 155 10.13 4.40 -1.57
CA ASN A 155 11.50 4.61 -1.15
C ASN A 155 11.58 4.42 0.38
N LYS A 156 12.42 3.49 0.81
CA LYS A 156 12.64 3.18 2.23
C LYS A 156 13.14 4.39 3.05
N LYS A 157 13.80 5.35 2.39
CA LYS A 157 14.37 6.54 3.02
C LYS A 157 13.70 7.78 2.45
N LEU A 158 12.79 8.38 3.18
CA LEU A 158 12.03 9.55 2.74
C LEU A 158 12.74 10.89 2.94
N SER A 159 13.79 10.96 3.78
CA SER A 159 14.44 12.24 4.10
C SER A 159 15.93 12.09 4.39
N PRO A 160 16.76 13.08 4.01
CA PRO A 160 18.17 13.16 4.42
C PRO A 160 18.37 13.27 5.93
N GLY A 161 17.35 13.72 6.68
CA GLY A 161 17.38 13.94 8.14
C GLY A 161 17.23 12.68 9.00
N GLU A 162 16.63 11.60 8.49
CA GLU A 162 16.40 10.37 9.26
C GLU A 162 17.67 9.56 9.57
N ARG A 163 18.82 10.01 9.10
CA ARG A 163 20.12 9.34 9.34
C ARG A 163 20.60 9.35 10.79
N LYS A 164 20.02 10.16 11.67
CA LYS A 164 20.54 10.38 13.04
C LYS A 164 19.75 9.73 14.17
N GLU A 165 18.60 9.15 13.92
CA GLU A 165 17.94 8.41 14.99
C GLU A 165 18.67 7.07 15.23
N LYS A 166 19.34 7.03 16.38
CA LYS A 166 20.05 5.86 16.88
C LYS A 166 19.10 4.67 16.94
N LYS A 167 19.52 3.58 16.33
CA LYS A 167 18.90 2.26 16.47
C LYS A 167 18.70 1.92 17.93
N GLY A 168 17.48 2.10 18.45
CA GLY A 168 17.06 1.40 19.63
C GLY A 168 16.80 -0.07 19.26
N PRO A 169 16.95 -1.03 20.18
CA PRO A 169 16.65 -2.44 19.92
C PRO A 169 15.15 -2.56 19.63
N GLY A 170 14.78 -2.68 18.35
CA GLY A 170 13.41 -2.95 17.89
C GLY A 170 12.74 -1.89 17.00
N GLY A 171 13.32 -0.72 16.80
CA GLY A 171 12.76 0.34 15.95
C GLY A 171 13.39 0.34 14.55
N SER A 172 12.67 -0.12 13.55
CA SER A 172 13.04 0.10 12.14
C SER A 172 12.37 1.39 11.65
N SER A 173 13.14 2.47 11.49
CA SER A 173 12.70 3.71 10.84
C SER A 173 12.60 3.55 9.32
N LYS A 174 11.98 2.46 8.85
CA LYS A 174 11.77 2.20 7.44
C LYS A 174 10.41 2.78 7.05
N ALA A 175 10.41 3.74 6.13
CA ALA A 175 9.17 4.14 5.49
C ALA A 175 8.56 2.92 4.77
N SER A 176 7.32 2.63 5.08
CA SER A 176 6.53 1.57 4.47
C SER A 176 5.13 2.11 4.20
N LEU A 177 4.63 1.82 3.01
CA LEU A 177 3.24 2.10 2.67
C LEU A 177 2.32 1.19 3.47
N HIS A 178 1.21 1.76 3.99
CA HIS A 178 0.13 0.95 4.58
C HIS A 178 -1.27 1.38 4.08
N ALA A 179 -1.36 2.41 3.26
CA ALA A 179 -2.61 2.86 2.65
C ALA A 179 -3.16 1.82 1.67
N LYS A 180 -4.46 1.57 1.72
CA LYS A 180 -5.22 0.80 0.75
C LYS A 180 -6.32 1.71 0.25
N SER A 181 -6.01 2.40 -0.85
CA SER A 181 -6.94 3.37 -1.44
C SER A 181 -6.78 3.42 -2.96
N PHE A 182 -7.90 3.63 -3.63
CA PHE A 182 -7.96 3.74 -5.09
C PHE A 182 -8.64 5.05 -5.45
N VAL A 183 -8.16 5.71 -6.49
CA VAL A 183 -8.81 6.89 -7.06
C VAL A 183 -9.29 6.53 -8.46
N PHE A 184 -10.56 6.79 -8.73
CA PHE A 184 -11.20 6.54 -10.02
C PHE A 184 -11.52 7.89 -10.68
N ASP A 185 -10.91 8.17 -11.84
CA ASP A 185 -11.18 9.31 -12.71
C ASP A 185 -11.18 10.68 -12.01
N ARG A 186 -10.40 10.84 -10.94
CA ARG A 186 -10.36 12.05 -10.10
C ARG A 186 -11.73 12.48 -9.53
N ARG A 187 -12.66 11.53 -9.41
CA ARG A 187 -14.06 11.78 -9.00
C ARG A 187 -14.46 10.96 -7.76
N GLN A 188 -13.97 9.75 -7.66
CA GLN A 188 -14.32 8.84 -6.58
C GLN A 188 -13.06 8.29 -5.92
N VAL A 189 -13.17 7.98 -4.63
CA VAL A 189 -12.08 7.40 -3.85
C VAL A 189 -12.60 6.18 -3.09
N PHE A 190 -11.93 5.04 -3.26
CA PHE A 190 -12.07 3.91 -2.35
C PHE A 190 -11.00 4.01 -1.25
N ILE A 191 -11.41 3.83 0.00
CA ILE A 191 -10.51 3.70 1.15
C ILE A 191 -10.99 2.52 1.98
N GLY A 192 -10.08 1.60 2.32
CA GLY A 192 -10.47 0.41 3.07
C GLY A 192 -9.31 -0.40 3.60
N SER A 193 -9.60 -1.65 3.95
CA SER A 193 -8.61 -2.62 4.41
C SER A 193 -8.08 -3.52 3.28
N LEU A 194 -8.71 -3.53 2.10
CA LEU A 194 -8.43 -4.44 0.99
C LEU A 194 -7.06 -4.18 0.36
N ASN A 195 -6.12 -5.10 0.53
CA ASN A 195 -4.94 -5.20 -0.31
C ASN A 195 -5.28 -5.83 -1.67
N LEU A 196 -4.50 -5.52 -2.69
CA LEU A 196 -4.62 -6.18 -4.00
C LEU A 196 -3.74 -7.43 -4.06
N ASP A 197 -4.09 -8.41 -3.26
CA ASP A 197 -3.50 -9.75 -3.26
C ASP A 197 -4.60 -10.81 -3.11
N ALA A 198 -4.28 -12.07 -3.46
CA ALA A 198 -5.26 -13.15 -3.44
C ALA A 198 -5.76 -13.46 -2.02
N ARG A 199 -4.92 -13.28 -1.00
CA ARG A 199 -5.32 -13.52 0.38
C ARG A 199 -6.37 -12.52 0.85
N ALA A 200 -6.22 -11.24 0.56
CA ALA A 200 -7.22 -10.23 0.88
C ALA A 200 -8.52 -10.46 0.10
N VAL A 201 -8.41 -10.77 -1.20
CA VAL A 201 -9.57 -10.99 -2.06
C VAL A 201 -10.34 -12.25 -1.70
N LEU A 202 -9.66 -13.36 -1.34
CA LEU A 202 -10.28 -14.69 -1.22
C LEU A 202 -10.48 -15.15 0.24
N HIS A 203 -9.59 -14.78 1.17
CA HIS A 203 -9.51 -15.40 2.50
C HIS A 203 -9.78 -14.46 3.67
N ASN A 204 -9.35 -13.20 3.59
CA ASN A 204 -9.61 -12.24 4.65
C ASN A 204 -11.04 -11.66 4.52
N THR A 205 -11.55 -11.13 5.63
CA THR A 205 -12.73 -10.27 5.59
C THR A 205 -12.28 -8.82 5.54
N GLU A 206 -12.70 -8.13 4.50
CA GLU A 206 -12.30 -6.77 4.18
C GLU A 206 -13.50 -5.83 4.19
N ILE A 207 -13.23 -4.56 4.44
CA ILE A 207 -14.23 -3.48 4.38
C ILE A 207 -13.63 -2.27 3.69
N GLY A 208 -14.45 -1.51 3.01
CA GLY A 208 -14.06 -0.24 2.44
C GLY A 208 -15.25 0.66 2.17
N VAL A 209 -14.95 1.90 1.88
CA VAL A 209 -15.94 2.92 1.53
C VAL A 209 -15.54 3.53 0.21
N VAL A 210 -16.48 3.62 -0.72
CA VAL A 210 -16.33 4.40 -1.95
C VAL A 210 -17.01 5.74 -1.73
N PHE A 211 -16.24 6.82 -1.80
CA PHE A 211 -16.75 8.19 -1.70
C PHE A 211 -16.89 8.78 -3.09
N ASN A 212 -18.04 9.33 -3.37
CA ASN A 212 -18.26 10.20 -4.53
C ASN A 212 -17.91 11.64 -4.14
N GLN A 213 -16.60 11.95 -4.14
CA GLN A 213 -16.09 13.23 -3.66
C GLN A 213 -14.91 13.71 -4.53
N PRO A 214 -15.22 14.49 -5.60
CA PRO A 214 -14.24 14.91 -6.59
C PRO A 214 -13.06 15.72 -6.02
N GLU A 215 -13.29 16.56 -5.00
CA GLU A 215 -12.24 17.39 -4.41
C GLU A 215 -11.15 16.54 -3.75
N ILE A 216 -11.55 15.50 -3.00
CA ILE A 216 -10.59 14.57 -2.37
C ILE A 216 -9.89 13.74 -3.45
N ALA A 217 -10.66 13.22 -4.41
CA ALA A 217 -10.13 12.41 -5.49
C ALA A 217 -9.09 13.17 -6.33
N ALA A 218 -9.43 14.41 -6.72
CA ALA A 218 -8.52 15.29 -7.45
C ALA A 218 -7.28 15.63 -6.59
N ALA A 219 -7.45 15.98 -5.32
CA ALA A 219 -6.33 16.29 -4.43
C ALA A 219 -5.36 15.12 -4.27
N MET A 220 -5.86 13.88 -4.19
CA MET A 220 -5.03 12.66 -4.13
C MET A 220 -4.27 12.44 -5.44
N SER A 221 -4.93 12.55 -6.60
CA SER A 221 -4.27 12.44 -7.91
C SER A 221 -3.24 13.54 -8.13
N ASP A 222 -3.56 14.79 -7.76
CA ASP A 222 -2.64 15.93 -7.83
C ASP A 222 -1.42 15.77 -6.94
N TRP A 223 -1.60 15.15 -5.76
CA TRP A 223 -0.48 14.80 -4.90
C TRP A 223 0.44 13.80 -5.58
N VAL A 224 -0.12 12.79 -6.24
CA VAL A 224 0.64 11.80 -7.02
C VAL A 224 1.39 12.49 -8.14
N ASP A 225 0.73 13.34 -8.93
CA ASP A 225 1.36 14.06 -10.04
C ASP A 225 2.57 14.88 -9.60
N ARG A 226 2.50 15.50 -8.42
CA ARG A 226 3.55 16.41 -7.94
C ARG A 226 4.62 15.76 -7.09
N ASN A 227 4.27 14.70 -6.35
CA ASN A 227 5.12 14.25 -5.23
C ASN A 227 5.55 12.78 -5.31
N ILE A 228 4.93 11.93 -6.13
CA ILE A 228 5.17 10.50 -6.05
C ILE A 228 6.64 10.13 -6.26
N GLU A 229 7.34 10.80 -7.17
CA GLU A 229 8.77 10.57 -7.42
C GLU A 229 9.68 11.05 -6.28
N THR A 230 9.17 11.87 -5.35
CA THR A 230 9.95 12.28 -4.16
C THR A 230 9.93 11.22 -3.06
N VAL A 231 8.92 10.35 -3.06
CA VAL A 231 8.71 9.33 -2.04
C VAL A 231 8.85 7.90 -2.55
N ALA A 232 8.97 7.71 -3.86
CA ALA A 232 9.03 6.41 -4.49
C ALA A 232 10.00 6.39 -5.68
N PHE A 233 10.43 5.19 -6.05
CA PHE A 233 11.15 4.94 -7.29
C PHE A 233 10.16 4.67 -8.40
N ARG A 234 10.24 5.43 -9.50
CA ARG A 234 9.53 5.12 -10.74
C ARG A 234 10.26 3.99 -11.47
N LEU A 235 9.50 2.98 -11.87
CA LEU A 235 10.05 1.86 -12.65
C LEU A 235 9.95 2.17 -14.15
N GLU A 236 10.97 1.78 -14.87
CA GLU A 236 11.03 1.85 -16.33
C GLU A 236 11.49 0.52 -16.90
N LEU A 237 10.77 0.02 -17.90
CA LEU A 237 11.18 -1.15 -18.65
C LEU A 237 12.02 -0.70 -19.86
N ILE A 238 13.26 -1.13 -19.90
CA ILE A 238 14.14 -0.91 -21.05
C ILE A 238 14.42 -2.23 -21.78
N ASP A 239 14.48 -2.16 -23.10
CA ASP A 239 14.92 -3.27 -23.95
C ASP A 239 16.29 -2.91 -24.54
N PRO A 240 17.40 -3.27 -23.85
CA PRO A 240 18.72 -3.06 -24.38
C PRO A 240 19.00 -4.13 -25.42
N GLU A 241 18.74 -3.82 -26.68
CA GLU A 241 19.14 -4.63 -27.85
C GLU A 241 18.69 -6.12 -27.83
N LYS A 242 17.53 -6.39 -28.40
CA LYS A 242 17.00 -7.72 -28.75
C LYS A 242 17.29 -8.85 -27.75
N GLY A 243 16.60 -8.89 -26.66
CA GLY A 243 16.43 -10.13 -25.92
C GLY A 243 16.55 -10.12 -24.41
N SER A 244 16.90 -9.03 -23.73
CA SER A 244 16.95 -8.99 -22.28
C SER A 244 16.37 -7.70 -21.71
N GLU A 245 15.02 -7.63 -21.64
CA GLU A 245 14.32 -6.55 -20.94
C GLU A 245 14.84 -6.40 -19.51
N LYS A 246 15.20 -5.19 -19.13
CA LYS A 246 15.62 -4.82 -17.77
C LYS A 246 14.69 -3.77 -17.20
N ILE A 247 14.51 -3.82 -15.89
CA ILE A 247 13.81 -2.76 -15.14
C ILE A 247 14.87 -1.83 -14.56
N LEU A 248 14.66 -0.53 -14.73
CA LEU A 248 15.39 0.52 -14.05
C LEU A 248 14.49 1.17 -13.00
N TRP A 249 15.09 1.56 -11.87
CA TRP A 249 14.45 2.31 -10.80
C TRP A 249 15.00 3.73 -10.78
N HIS A 250 14.15 4.72 -11.00
CA HIS A 250 14.52 6.13 -10.97
C HIS A 250 13.95 6.78 -9.72
N GLY A 251 14.77 7.44 -8.94
CA GLY A 251 14.31 8.11 -7.73
C GLY A 251 15.38 8.93 -7.05
N TRP A 252 15.05 9.49 -5.92
CA TRP A 252 15.95 10.32 -5.14
C TRP A 252 16.65 9.50 -4.05
N MET A 253 17.98 9.68 -3.96
CA MET A 253 18.80 9.11 -2.91
C MET A 253 19.81 10.16 -2.43
N ASP A 254 19.73 10.49 -1.13
CA ASP A 254 20.64 11.44 -0.51
C ASP A 254 20.61 12.84 -1.17
N GLY A 255 19.44 13.27 -1.67
CA GLY A 255 19.23 14.55 -2.33
C GLY A 255 19.61 14.58 -3.83
N GLU A 256 20.04 13.48 -4.40
CA GLU A 256 20.40 13.35 -5.81
C GLU A 256 19.44 12.38 -6.53
N ARG A 257 19.12 12.68 -7.78
CA ARG A 257 18.38 11.75 -8.65
C ARG A 257 19.32 10.65 -9.11
N LYS A 258 18.94 9.39 -8.83
CA LYS A 258 19.73 8.19 -9.18
C LYS A 258 18.89 7.19 -9.92
N THR A 259 19.59 6.42 -10.76
CA THR A 259 19.02 5.29 -11.48
C THR A 259 19.73 4.01 -11.03
N PHE A 260 18.94 2.97 -10.78
CA PHE A 260 19.43 1.66 -10.35
C PHE A 260 18.96 0.62 -11.34
N ASP A 261 19.79 -0.38 -11.59
CA ASP A 261 19.51 -1.55 -12.45
C ASP A 261 19.14 -2.80 -11.62
N VAL A 262 19.06 -2.65 -10.32
CA VAL A 262 18.61 -3.65 -9.34
C VAL A 262 17.73 -3.00 -8.29
N ASP A 263 16.90 -3.79 -7.59
CA ASP A 263 16.05 -3.29 -6.50
C ASP A 263 16.86 -2.47 -5.49
N PRO A 264 16.54 -1.17 -5.28
CA PRO A 264 17.32 -0.27 -4.44
C PRO A 264 17.37 -0.71 -2.97
N TYR A 265 18.48 -0.44 -2.29
CA TYR A 265 18.74 -0.79 -0.88
C TYR A 265 18.70 -2.29 -0.56
N THR A 266 18.91 -3.16 -1.54
CA THR A 266 18.88 -4.63 -1.35
C THR A 266 20.26 -5.25 -1.60
N GLY A 267 20.53 -6.34 -0.87
CA GLY A 267 21.74 -7.14 -1.09
C GLY A 267 21.53 -8.22 -2.14
N PHE A 268 22.65 -8.76 -2.66
CA PHE A 268 22.62 -9.86 -3.63
C PHE A 268 21.82 -11.07 -3.15
N TRP A 269 22.07 -11.53 -1.93
CA TRP A 269 21.40 -12.72 -1.37
C TRP A 269 19.90 -12.51 -1.16
N GLN A 270 19.49 -11.27 -0.83
CA GLN A 270 18.08 -10.94 -0.71
C GLN A 270 17.37 -11.05 -2.06
N ARG A 271 17.96 -10.49 -3.12
CA ARG A 271 17.40 -10.59 -4.48
C ARG A 271 17.38 -12.01 -5.01
N LEU A 272 18.45 -12.79 -4.74
CA LEU A 272 18.49 -14.20 -5.12
C LEU A 272 17.38 -15.00 -4.41
N GLY A 273 17.17 -14.78 -3.12
CA GLY A 273 16.10 -15.41 -2.35
C GLY A 273 14.70 -15.06 -2.90
N ILE A 274 14.46 -13.79 -3.25
CA ILE A 274 13.22 -13.36 -3.89
C ILE A 274 13.02 -14.01 -5.25
N GLY A 275 14.07 -14.09 -6.07
CA GLY A 275 14.03 -14.80 -7.35
C GLY A 275 13.62 -16.26 -7.19
N PHE A 276 14.18 -16.95 -6.19
CA PHE A 276 13.83 -18.34 -5.88
C PHE A 276 12.36 -18.46 -5.39
N LEU A 277 11.92 -17.60 -4.46
CA LEU A 277 10.53 -17.58 -4.00
C LEU A 277 9.55 -17.31 -5.14
N GLY A 278 9.95 -16.47 -6.11
CA GLY A 278 9.17 -16.19 -7.30
C GLY A 278 8.90 -17.39 -8.21
N LEU A 279 9.67 -18.47 -8.11
CA LEU A 279 9.41 -19.70 -8.87
C LEU A 279 8.34 -20.58 -8.26
N LEU A 280 7.95 -20.34 -7.00
CA LEU A 280 6.95 -21.13 -6.32
C LEU A 280 5.52 -20.75 -6.80
N PRO A 281 4.60 -21.73 -6.92
CA PRO A 281 3.20 -21.50 -7.33
C PRO A 281 2.35 -21.05 -6.12
N ILE A 282 2.68 -19.90 -5.53
CA ILE A 282 2.09 -19.41 -4.28
C ILE A 282 1.10 -18.25 -4.47
N ASP A 283 0.86 -17.84 -5.71
CA ASP A 283 0.06 -16.64 -6.01
C ASP A 283 -1.38 -16.71 -5.45
N SER A 284 -1.94 -17.92 -5.31
CA SER A 284 -3.28 -18.13 -4.73
C SER A 284 -3.31 -18.06 -3.20
N GLN A 285 -2.15 -18.00 -2.54
CA GLN A 285 -2.03 -17.98 -1.08
C GLN A 285 -1.48 -16.63 -0.55
N LEU A 286 -1.09 -15.75 -1.47
CA LEU A 286 -0.57 -14.41 -1.20
C LEU A 286 -1.70 -13.33 -1.25
#